data_e668479fbc4ab9e5c423963b05d25406
#
_entry.id   e668479fbc4ab9e5c423963b05d25406
#
_cell.length_a   1.000
_cell.length_b   1.000
_cell.length_c   1.000
_cell.angle_alpha   90.00
_cell.angle_beta   90.00
_cell.angle_gamma   90.00
#
_symmetry.space_group_name_H-M   'P 1'
#
loop_
_entity.id
_entity.type
_entity.pdbx_description
1 polymer ?
#
loop_
_entity_poly.entity_id
_entity_poly.type
_entity_poly.pdbx_seq_one_letter_code
_entity_poly.pdbx_strand_id
1 'polypeptide(L)'
;MDDQNQQILDILAKYEAGTITEEELLLLEDWYASFEANPDLIDSLSSEERAVRKKQLEEKIFDQIDLETTPVAEMSKKRFFLNPGNRLWQAAASLVLICAVSFYIFQKQADKLPSSAEKQSSTINPATDQATLTLSNGEKILLDDSKNGELSAEGNIHINKLKPGNLVYTASKKVSKVHSNTLSTPRGGRYQLTLADGTQVWLNAQSSITYPSAFQGSSREVTITGEVYFEVAHNAAMPFRVKSENQLIEVLGTHFNVNTYNAKSSAKTTLLSGSIALTNSHQRIILKPGEQGIVAAHSMSVKNVDPAEVIAWKEGYFDFTDADIGSVIDELGRWYNVDIHYNGTATNETFTGRIPRSWPFEKVLNLLKTFKSIQVXMQGRRLIVETK
;
A
#
# COMPACT_ATOMS: atom_id res chain seq x y z
N MET A 1 39.79 -11.69 2.55
CA MET A 1 38.45 -12.09 2.96
C MET A 1 38.55 -12.47 4.43
N ASP A 2 37.76 -11.82 5.26
CA ASP A 2 37.86 -11.97 6.72
C ASP A 2 37.47 -13.37 7.20
N ASP A 3 38.21 -13.91 8.14
CA ASP A 3 37.91 -15.17 8.85
C ASP A 3 36.44 -15.26 9.33
N GLN A 4 35.87 -14.13 9.68
CA GLN A 4 34.49 -14.01 10.14
C GLN A 4 33.46 -14.35 9.06
N ASN A 5 33.70 -13.94 7.81
CA ASN A 5 32.82 -14.27 6.70
C ASN A 5 32.83 -15.76 6.35
N GLN A 6 34.00 -16.40 6.48
CA GLN A 6 34.12 -17.85 6.25
C GLN A 6 33.37 -18.64 7.34
N GLN A 7 33.43 -18.19 8.58
CA GLN A 7 32.70 -18.82 9.70
C GLN A 7 31.20 -18.75 9.50
N ILE A 8 30.66 -17.61 9.02
CA ILE A 8 29.22 -17.45 8.75
C ILE A 8 28.78 -18.35 7.58
N LEU A 9 29.58 -18.49 6.53
CA LEU A 9 29.28 -19.40 5.42
C LEU A 9 29.22 -20.86 5.88
N ASP A 10 30.09 -21.28 6.80
CA ASP A 10 30.05 -22.61 7.36
C ASP A 10 28.81 -22.85 8.24
N ILE A 11 28.37 -21.82 9.01
CA ILE A 11 27.14 -21.85 9.82
C ILE A 11 25.90 -21.91 8.90
N LEU A 12 25.89 -21.15 7.80
CA LEU A 12 24.80 -21.19 6.80
C LEU A 12 24.69 -22.59 6.17
N ALA A 13 25.80 -23.22 5.83
CA ALA A 13 25.80 -24.59 5.28
C ALA A 13 25.24 -25.61 6.30
N LYS A 14 25.55 -25.46 7.59
CA LYS A 14 24.98 -26.29 8.67
C LYS A 14 23.48 -26.03 8.87
N TYR A 15 23.04 -24.78 8.75
CA TYR A 15 21.61 -24.40 8.80
C TYR A 15 20.84 -25.09 7.67
N GLU A 16 21.37 -25.03 6.44
CA GLU A 16 20.79 -25.69 5.27
C GLU A 16 20.74 -27.23 5.40
N ALA A 17 21.75 -27.82 6.06
CA ALA A 17 21.80 -29.26 6.31
C ALA A 17 20.95 -29.71 7.51
N GLY A 18 20.33 -28.80 8.25
CA GLY A 18 19.56 -29.08 9.46
C GLY A 18 20.41 -29.58 10.64
N THR A 19 21.71 -29.27 10.61
CA THR A 19 22.69 -29.73 11.64
C THR A 19 23.24 -28.59 12.50
N ILE A 20 22.64 -27.41 12.41
CA ILE A 20 23.04 -26.21 13.16
C ILE A 20 22.78 -26.42 14.68
N THR A 21 23.67 -25.94 15.49
CA THR A 21 23.50 -25.91 16.95
C THR A 21 22.78 -24.62 17.39
N GLU A 22 22.25 -24.63 18.62
CA GLU A 22 21.54 -23.47 19.19
C GLU A 22 22.46 -22.26 19.35
N GLU A 23 23.75 -22.48 19.66
CA GLU A 23 24.77 -21.40 19.74
C GLU A 23 25.08 -20.81 18.35
N GLU A 24 25.16 -21.64 17.32
CA GLU A 24 25.41 -21.22 15.96
C GLU A 24 24.19 -20.48 15.36
N LEU A 25 22.98 -20.88 15.75
CA LEU A 25 21.75 -20.20 15.35
C LEU A 25 21.71 -18.76 15.90
N LEU A 26 22.09 -18.57 17.17
CA LEU A 26 22.18 -17.23 17.77
C LEU A 26 23.24 -16.36 17.10
N LEU A 27 24.38 -16.93 16.70
CA LEU A 27 25.39 -16.19 15.94
C LEU A 27 24.87 -15.78 14.55
N LEU A 28 24.08 -16.64 13.92
CA LEU A 28 23.46 -16.33 12.63
C LEU A 28 22.40 -15.23 12.75
N GLU A 29 21.59 -15.26 13.80
CA GLU A 29 20.58 -14.23 14.10
C GLU A 29 21.23 -12.86 14.39
N ASP A 30 22.30 -12.85 15.17
CA ASP A 30 23.07 -11.64 15.47
C ASP A 30 23.70 -11.04 14.18
N TRP A 31 24.22 -11.90 13.34
CA TRP A 31 24.77 -11.50 12.05
C TRP A 31 23.67 -10.90 11.13
N TYR A 32 22.49 -11.52 11.05
CA TYR A 32 21.35 -10.96 10.31
C TYR A 32 20.89 -9.60 10.88
N ALA A 33 20.83 -9.49 12.20
CA ALA A 33 20.46 -8.24 12.87
C ALA A 33 21.46 -7.10 12.56
N SER A 34 22.73 -7.43 12.33
CA SER A 34 23.74 -6.43 11.96
C SER A 34 23.47 -5.80 10.59
N PHE A 35 22.83 -6.51 9.66
CA PHE A 35 22.43 -5.98 8.36
C PHE A 35 21.21 -5.05 8.47
N GLU A 36 20.28 -5.33 9.37
CA GLU A 36 19.15 -4.42 9.62
C GLU A 36 19.63 -3.08 10.21
N ALA A 37 20.74 -3.10 10.96
CA ALA A 37 21.34 -1.92 11.56
C ALA A 37 22.19 -1.09 10.57
N ASN A 38 22.58 -1.66 9.41
CA ASN A 38 23.49 -0.99 8.47
C ASN A 38 23.15 -1.33 7.00
N PRO A 39 22.16 -0.67 6.42
CA PRO A 39 21.69 -0.99 5.05
C PRO A 39 22.71 -0.76 3.92
N ASP A 40 23.78 0.01 4.15
CA ASP A 40 24.82 0.30 3.16
C ASP A 40 25.65 -0.94 2.77
N LEU A 41 25.60 -2.01 3.57
CA LEU A 41 26.31 -3.26 3.25
C LEU A 41 25.73 -4.01 2.04
N ILE A 42 24.47 -3.82 1.73
CA ILE A 42 23.80 -4.44 0.57
C ILE A 42 24.24 -3.78 -0.74
N ASP A 43 24.56 -2.50 -0.70
CA ASP A 43 25.01 -1.76 -1.88
C ASP A 43 26.45 -2.10 -2.32
N SER A 44 27.22 -2.78 -1.47
CA SER A 44 28.57 -3.25 -1.79
C SER A 44 28.59 -4.51 -2.67
N LEU A 45 27.46 -5.21 -2.83
CA LEU A 45 27.36 -6.41 -3.68
C LEU A 45 27.17 -6.01 -5.16
N SER A 46 27.91 -6.66 -6.05
CA SER A 46 27.75 -6.44 -7.48
C SER A 46 26.36 -6.88 -7.98
N SER A 47 25.92 -6.32 -9.09
CA SER A 47 24.62 -6.65 -9.69
C SER A 47 24.49 -8.14 -10.06
N GLU A 48 25.61 -8.78 -10.40
CA GLU A 48 25.67 -10.21 -10.72
C GLU A 48 25.47 -11.08 -9.46
N GLU A 49 26.11 -10.74 -8.36
CA GLU A 49 25.95 -11.43 -7.08
C GLU A 49 24.53 -11.33 -6.53
N ARG A 50 23.91 -10.17 -6.67
CA ARG A 50 22.48 -9.98 -6.30
C ARG A 50 21.55 -10.86 -7.15
N ALA A 51 21.78 -10.94 -8.45
CA ALA A 51 20.96 -11.76 -9.38
C ALA A 51 21.09 -13.25 -9.11
N VAL A 52 22.29 -13.74 -8.83
CA VAL A 52 22.54 -15.16 -8.50
C VAL A 52 21.85 -15.54 -7.19
N ARG A 53 21.93 -14.71 -6.15
CA ARG A 53 21.28 -14.95 -4.85
C ARG A 53 19.75 -14.93 -4.96
N LYS A 54 19.20 -14.00 -5.74
CA LYS A 54 17.74 -13.93 -5.96
C LYS A 54 17.23 -15.21 -6.62
N LYS A 55 17.92 -15.70 -7.65
CA LYS A 55 17.53 -16.93 -8.36
C LYS A 55 17.60 -18.17 -7.46
N GLN A 56 18.63 -18.27 -6.63
CA GLN A 56 18.75 -19.38 -5.65
C GLN A 56 17.64 -19.38 -4.59
N LEU A 57 17.22 -18.20 -4.14
CA LEU A 57 16.09 -18.06 -3.20
C LEU A 57 14.76 -18.46 -3.86
N GLU A 58 14.53 -18.04 -5.09
CA GLU A 58 13.32 -18.38 -5.85
C GLU A 58 13.19 -19.89 -6.09
N GLU A 59 14.27 -20.58 -6.47
CA GLU A 59 14.30 -22.04 -6.67
C GLU A 59 13.98 -22.79 -5.36
N LYS A 60 14.52 -22.37 -4.22
CA LYS A 60 14.26 -23.00 -2.91
C LYS A 60 12.82 -22.82 -2.43
N ILE A 61 12.18 -21.70 -2.70
CA ILE A 61 10.78 -21.47 -2.35
C ILE A 61 9.86 -22.41 -3.15
N PHE A 62 10.17 -22.65 -4.42
CA PHE A 62 9.38 -23.57 -5.25
C PHE A 62 9.53 -25.04 -4.81
N ASP A 63 10.71 -25.46 -4.39
CA ASP A 63 10.96 -26.84 -3.92
C ASP A 63 10.25 -27.16 -2.58
N GLN A 64 10.04 -26.18 -1.72
CA GLN A 64 9.32 -26.37 -0.44
C GLN A 64 7.81 -26.49 -0.59
N ILE A 65 7.23 -25.97 -1.68
CA ILE A 65 5.79 -26.04 -1.92
C ILE A 65 5.33 -27.42 -2.39
N ASP A 66 6.22 -28.23 -2.97
CA ASP A 66 5.90 -29.55 -3.56
C ASP A 66 5.94 -30.73 -2.56
N LEU A 67 6.28 -30.52 -1.28
CA LEU A 67 6.50 -31.61 -0.32
C LEU A 67 5.31 -31.93 0.61
N GLU A 68 4.12 -31.35 0.39
CA GLU A 68 2.94 -31.66 1.21
C GLU A 68 1.81 -32.39 0.43
N THR A 69 2.16 -33.47 -0.28
CA THR A 69 1.15 -34.41 -0.76
C THR A 69 1.34 -35.77 -0.09
N THR A 70 0.54 -36.02 0.95
CA THR A 70 0.49 -37.32 1.62
C THR A 70 -0.19 -38.39 0.73
N PRO A 71 0.33 -39.61 0.67
CA PRO A 71 -0.28 -40.69 -0.16
C PRO A 71 -1.54 -41.26 0.51
N VAL A 72 -2.58 -41.39 -0.30
CA VAL A 72 -3.84 -42.05 0.10
C VAL A 72 -3.62 -43.54 0.22
N ALA A 73 -3.87 -44.10 1.40
CA ALA A 73 -3.77 -45.55 1.64
C ALA A 73 -4.90 -46.30 0.94
N GLU A 74 -4.55 -47.30 0.13
CA GLU A 74 -5.51 -48.23 -0.49
C GLU A 74 -6.15 -49.15 0.54
N MET A 75 -7.46 -49.05 0.69
CA MET A 75 -8.24 -49.99 1.52
C MET A 75 -8.59 -51.28 0.75
N SER A 76 -8.10 -52.39 1.27
CA SER A 76 -8.37 -53.74 0.78
C SER A 76 -9.85 -54.12 0.91
N LYS A 77 -10.50 -54.58 -0.18
CA LYS A 77 -11.88 -55.06 -0.21
C LYS A 77 -11.97 -56.50 0.27
N LYS A 78 -12.43 -56.74 1.51
CA LYS A 78 -12.83 -58.09 1.97
C LYS A 78 -14.29 -58.35 1.57
N ARG A 79 -14.50 -59.45 0.80
CA ARG A 79 -15.82 -59.92 0.41
C ARG A 79 -16.47 -60.69 1.58
N PHE A 80 -17.64 -60.28 2.01
CA PHE A 80 -18.48 -60.98 2.95
C PHE A 80 -19.52 -61.83 2.20
N PHE A 81 -19.54 -63.15 2.44
CA PHE A 81 -20.57 -64.04 1.99
C PHE A 81 -21.74 -64.05 2.99
N LEU A 82 -22.93 -63.80 2.50
CA LEU A 82 -24.19 -63.85 3.27
C LEU A 82 -24.89 -65.18 3.00
N ASN A 83 -25.19 -65.90 4.04
CA ASN A 83 -25.93 -67.17 3.97
C ASN A 83 -27.42 -66.89 4.22
N PRO A 84 -28.38 -67.39 3.40
CA PRO A 84 -29.79 -67.05 3.51
C PRO A 84 -30.55 -68.01 4.45
N GLY A 85 -30.94 -67.55 5.60
CA GLY A 85 -31.83 -68.31 6.47
C GLY A 85 -32.09 -67.68 7.80
N ASN A 86 -33.04 -66.77 7.83
CA ASN A 86 -33.90 -66.48 9.00
C ASN A 86 -34.70 -65.19 8.80
N ARG A 87 -36.02 -65.29 8.91
CA ARG A 87 -36.99 -64.17 8.75
C ARG A 87 -36.81 -63.02 9.75
N LEU A 88 -36.08 -63.22 10.86
CA LEU A 88 -35.79 -62.20 11.85
C LEU A 88 -34.79 -61.17 11.36
N TRP A 89 -33.95 -61.51 10.36
CA TRP A 89 -32.97 -60.61 9.80
C TRP A 89 -33.59 -59.57 8.86
N GLN A 90 -34.77 -59.80 8.31
CA GLN A 90 -35.43 -58.83 7.45
C GLN A 90 -35.95 -57.62 8.19
N ALA A 91 -36.40 -57.80 9.46
CA ALA A 91 -36.79 -56.71 10.31
C ALA A 91 -35.60 -55.88 10.78
N ALA A 92 -34.45 -56.50 11.05
CA ALA A 92 -33.24 -55.82 11.42
C ALA A 92 -32.66 -55.00 10.26
N ALA A 93 -32.73 -55.56 9.01
CA ALA A 93 -32.25 -54.89 7.82
C ALA A 93 -33.03 -53.60 7.49
N SER A 94 -34.36 -53.61 7.72
CA SER A 94 -35.21 -52.42 7.51
C SER A 94 -34.92 -51.33 8.53
N LEU A 95 -34.63 -51.71 9.78
CA LEU A 95 -34.27 -50.75 10.84
C LEU A 95 -32.90 -50.10 10.56
N VAL A 96 -31.90 -50.89 10.12
CA VAL A 96 -30.57 -50.40 9.71
C VAL A 96 -30.69 -49.47 8.50
N LEU A 97 -31.61 -49.79 7.56
CA LEU A 97 -31.78 -48.96 6.37
C LEU A 97 -32.45 -47.63 6.72
N ILE A 98 -33.42 -47.64 7.63
CA ILE A 98 -34.04 -46.40 8.14
C ILE A 98 -33.02 -45.56 8.91
N CYS A 99 -32.22 -46.18 9.76
CA CYS A 99 -31.12 -45.47 10.48
C CYS A 99 -30.05 -44.93 9.50
N ALA A 100 -29.70 -45.70 8.48
CA ALA A 100 -28.75 -45.27 7.48
C ALA A 100 -29.27 -44.08 6.63
N VAL A 101 -30.56 -44.16 6.24
CA VAL A 101 -31.22 -43.08 5.49
C VAL A 101 -31.37 -41.83 6.38
N SER A 102 -31.77 -42.01 7.64
CA SER A 102 -31.88 -40.91 8.62
C SER A 102 -30.49 -40.27 8.88
N PHE A 103 -29.45 -41.10 9.01
CA PHE A 103 -28.08 -40.65 9.19
C PHE A 103 -27.58 -39.92 7.94
N TYR A 104 -27.89 -40.47 6.74
CA TYR A 104 -27.54 -39.82 5.48
C TYR A 104 -28.24 -38.47 5.29
N ILE A 105 -29.54 -38.40 5.62
CA ILE A 105 -30.31 -37.16 5.58
C ILE A 105 -29.75 -36.17 6.60
N PHE A 106 -29.42 -36.64 7.82
CA PHE A 106 -28.84 -35.83 8.88
C PHE A 106 -27.43 -35.29 8.45
N GLN A 107 -26.62 -36.15 7.84
CA GLN A 107 -25.32 -35.76 7.33
C GLN A 107 -25.46 -34.71 6.19
N LYS A 108 -26.41 -34.95 5.28
CA LYS A 108 -26.68 -34.01 4.18
C LYS A 108 -27.33 -32.71 4.65
N GLN A 109 -27.96 -32.71 5.82
CA GLN A 109 -28.53 -31.53 6.45
C GLN A 109 -27.48 -30.80 7.30
N ALA A 110 -26.52 -31.52 7.85
CA ALA A 110 -25.36 -30.95 8.53
C ALA A 110 -24.44 -30.19 7.55
N ASP A 111 -24.33 -30.69 6.31
CA ASP A 111 -23.61 -29.99 5.23
C ASP A 111 -24.32 -28.70 4.75
N LYS A 112 -25.58 -28.53 5.12
CA LYS A 112 -26.38 -27.33 4.79
C LYS A 112 -26.53 -26.34 5.94
N LEU A 113 -26.06 -26.68 7.13
CA LEU A 113 -25.85 -25.65 8.14
C LEU A 113 -24.76 -24.71 7.59
N PRO A 114 -25.02 -23.42 7.52
CA PRO A 114 -23.95 -22.53 7.15
C PRO A 114 -22.81 -22.80 8.12
N SER A 115 -21.71 -23.31 7.62
CA SER A 115 -20.47 -23.36 8.37
C SER A 115 -20.36 -22.02 9.07
N SER A 116 -20.33 -22.04 10.40
CA SER A 116 -20.02 -20.83 11.17
C SER A 116 -18.87 -20.20 10.44
N ALA A 117 -19.14 -19.01 9.92
CA ALA A 117 -18.22 -18.31 9.04
C ALA A 117 -16.79 -18.55 9.54
N GLU A 118 -16.01 -19.33 8.80
CA GLU A 118 -14.56 -19.24 8.92
C GLU A 118 -14.31 -17.73 8.99
N LYS A 119 -13.76 -17.26 10.09
CA LYS A 119 -13.10 -15.98 10.12
C LYS A 119 -12.05 -16.07 9.04
N GLN A 120 -12.45 -15.80 7.79
CA GLN A 120 -11.49 -15.36 6.80
C GLN A 120 -10.88 -14.12 7.42
N SER A 121 -9.80 -14.33 8.13
CA SER A 121 -8.86 -13.29 8.44
C SER A 121 -8.36 -12.83 7.07
N SER A 122 -9.14 -12.00 6.40
CA SER A 122 -8.69 -11.35 5.18
C SER A 122 -7.49 -10.51 5.60
N THR A 123 -6.31 -11.01 5.32
CA THR A 123 -5.06 -10.31 5.60
C THR A 123 -5.17 -8.93 4.98
N ILE A 124 -5.13 -7.90 5.82
CA ILE A 124 -5.17 -6.51 5.35
C ILE A 124 -3.75 -6.15 4.94
N ASN A 125 -3.56 -6.06 3.63
CA ASN A 125 -2.26 -5.77 3.02
C ASN A 125 -2.02 -4.26 2.91
N PRO A 126 -0.75 -3.85 2.86
CA PRO A 126 -0.40 -2.46 2.54
C PRO A 126 -0.94 -2.01 1.18
N ALA A 127 -0.99 -0.71 0.97
CA ALA A 127 -1.38 -0.12 -0.32
C ALA A 127 -0.50 -0.64 -1.46
N THR A 128 -1.11 -0.75 -2.63
CA THR A 128 -0.47 -1.21 -3.87
C THR A 128 -0.54 -0.13 -4.96
N ASP A 129 0.07 -0.40 -6.10
CA ASP A 129 0.10 0.54 -7.23
C ASP A 129 -1.23 0.49 -7.99
N GLN A 130 -2.26 1.13 -7.43
CA GLN A 130 -3.64 1.16 -7.96
C GLN A 130 -4.08 2.59 -8.24
N ALA A 131 -4.64 2.80 -9.43
CA ALA A 131 -5.25 4.08 -9.80
C ALA A 131 -6.28 3.88 -10.92
N THR A 132 -7.16 4.86 -11.05
CA THR A 132 -8.10 4.98 -12.16
C THR A 132 -7.76 6.23 -12.95
N LEU A 133 -7.51 6.06 -14.25
CA LEU A 133 -7.40 7.17 -15.19
C LEU A 133 -8.78 7.42 -15.81
N THR A 134 -9.32 8.61 -15.63
CA THR A 134 -10.56 9.06 -16.26
C THR A 134 -10.20 10.02 -17.40
N LEU A 135 -10.51 9.65 -18.61
CA LEU A 135 -10.26 10.45 -19.80
C LEU A 135 -11.34 11.54 -19.96
N SER A 136 -11.06 12.53 -20.81
CA SER A 136 -11.96 13.66 -21.07
C SER A 136 -13.35 13.27 -21.60
N ASN A 137 -13.46 12.09 -22.23
CA ASN A 137 -14.73 11.52 -22.71
C ASN A 137 -15.52 10.78 -21.62
N GLY A 138 -14.98 10.70 -20.40
CA GLY A 138 -15.57 9.96 -19.27
C GLY A 138 -15.17 8.50 -19.18
N GLU A 139 -14.41 7.99 -20.15
CA GLU A 139 -13.89 6.63 -20.11
C GLU A 139 -12.95 6.42 -18.92
N LYS A 140 -13.11 5.29 -18.22
CA LYS A 140 -12.29 4.95 -17.05
C LYS A 140 -11.41 3.75 -17.36
N ILE A 141 -10.13 3.90 -17.16
CA ILE A 141 -9.11 2.85 -17.31
C ILE A 141 -8.55 2.53 -15.93
N LEU A 142 -8.74 1.28 -15.51
CA LEU A 142 -8.14 0.77 -14.26
C LEU A 142 -6.68 0.40 -14.53
N LEU A 143 -5.75 1.07 -13.86
CA LEU A 143 -4.32 0.94 -14.14
C LEU A 143 -3.66 -0.25 -13.46
N ASP A 144 -4.24 -0.80 -12.41
CA ASP A 144 -3.78 -2.01 -11.74
C ASP A 144 -3.85 -3.24 -12.66
N ASP A 145 -4.96 -3.39 -13.38
CA ASP A 145 -5.23 -4.53 -14.26
C ASP A 145 -4.72 -4.34 -15.70
N SER A 146 -4.42 -3.10 -16.10
CA SER A 146 -4.00 -2.82 -17.46
C SER A 146 -2.58 -3.33 -17.75
N LYS A 147 -2.36 -3.83 -18.94
CA LYS A 147 -1.03 -4.23 -19.41
C LYS A 147 -0.13 -3.00 -19.56
N ASN A 148 1.17 -3.20 -19.45
CA ASN A 148 2.15 -2.17 -19.77
C ASN A 148 2.11 -1.88 -21.28
N GLY A 149 2.37 -0.64 -21.64
CA GLY A 149 2.32 -0.19 -23.03
C GLY A 149 1.41 1.02 -23.21
N GLU A 150 1.06 1.31 -24.45
CA GLU A 150 0.15 2.41 -24.76
C GLU A 150 -1.29 2.04 -24.35
N LEU A 151 -1.87 2.87 -23.49
CA LEU A 151 -3.25 2.70 -23.01
C LEU A 151 -4.25 3.45 -23.87
N SER A 152 -3.85 4.63 -24.37
CA SER A 152 -4.72 5.49 -25.15
C SER A 152 -3.89 6.49 -25.95
N ALA A 153 -4.44 6.96 -27.05
CA ALA A 153 -3.88 8.07 -27.81
C ALA A 153 -4.97 9.13 -28.02
N GLU A 154 -4.71 10.34 -27.57
CA GLU A 154 -5.59 11.49 -27.74
C GLU A 154 -4.98 12.44 -28.80
N GLY A 155 -5.21 12.12 -30.07
CA GLY A 155 -4.55 12.82 -31.18
C GLY A 155 -3.04 12.55 -31.18
N ASN A 156 -2.24 13.58 -30.95
CA ASN A 156 -0.77 13.48 -30.91
C ASN A 156 -0.22 13.30 -29.49
N ILE A 157 -1.05 12.88 -28.54
CA ILE A 157 -0.66 12.62 -27.15
C ILE A 157 -0.80 11.13 -26.90
N HIS A 158 0.28 10.50 -26.45
CA HIS A 158 0.34 9.08 -26.11
C HIS A 158 0.35 8.91 -24.59
N ILE A 159 -0.51 8.07 -24.09
CA ILE A 159 -0.65 7.75 -22.67
C ILE A 159 -0.12 6.34 -22.47
N ASN A 160 1.01 6.22 -21.81
CA ASN A 160 1.76 4.96 -21.68
C ASN A 160 1.90 4.54 -20.21
N LYS A 161 1.62 3.28 -19.93
CA LYS A 161 2.00 2.65 -18.67
C LYS A 161 3.36 1.97 -18.87
N LEU A 162 4.43 2.57 -18.38
CA LEU A 162 5.79 2.06 -18.58
C LEU A 162 6.09 0.86 -17.67
N LYS A 163 5.58 0.88 -16.44
CA LYS A 163 5.75 -0.16 -15.42
C LYS A 163 4.59 -0.07 -14.42
N PRO A 164 4.40 -1.08 -13.57
CA PRO A 164 3.42 -0.96 -12.49
C PRO A 164 3.65 0.33 -11.69
N GLY A 165 2.58 1.03 -11.39
CA GLY A 165 2.62 2.26 -10.60
C GLY A 165 3.08 3.52 -11.34
N ASN A 166 3.32 3.46 -12.66
CA ASN A 166 3.85 4.63 -13.39
C ASN A 166 3.12 4.88 -14.72
N LEU A 167 2.55 6.07 -14.86
CA LEU A 167 1.85 6.55 -16.06
C LEU A 167 2.63 7.73 -16.65
N VAL A 168 2.86 7.72 -17.97
CA VAL A 168 3.66 8.74 -18.65
C VAL A 168 2.88 9.30 -19.85
N TYR A 169 2.81 10.63 -19.89
CA TYR A 169 2.27 11.37 -21.04
C TYR A 169 3.41 11.81 -21.93
N THR A 170 3.31 11.49 -23.23
CA THR A 170 4.23 11.98 -24.25
C THR A 170 3.44 12.68 -25.35
N ALA A 171 3.81 13.92 -25.63
CA ALA A 171 3.19 14.71 -26.69
C ALA A 171 4.13 14.86 -27.86
N SER A 172 3.67 14.61 -29.07
CA SER A 172 4.42 14.95 -30.28
C SER A 172 4.28 16.45 -30.59
N LYS A 173 5.15 16.99 -31.43
CA LYS A 173 5.47 18.44 -31.60
C LYS A 173 4.30 19.43 -31.82
N LYS A 174 3.12 18.99 -32.22
CA LYS A 174 1.94 19.87 -32.36
C LYS A 174 0.69 19.19 -31.81
N VAL A 175 0.27 19.62 -30.63
CA VAL A 175 -0.99 19.18 -30.04
C VAL A 175 -2.09 20.13 -30.56
N SER A 176 -3.02 19.59 -31.35
CA SER A 176 -4.11 20.37 -31.95
C SER A 176 -5.28 20.55 -30.97
N LYS A 177 -5.47 19.62 -30.04
CA LYS A 177 -6.54 19.68 -29.06
C LYS A 177 -6.02 19.16 -27.72
N VAL A 178 -6.27 19.90 -26.66
CA VAL A 178 -5.91 19.55 -25.30
C VAL A 178 -7.13 18.96 -24.60
N HIS A 179 -6.97 17.82 -23.96
CA HIS A 179 -8.00 17.13 -23.19
C HIS A 179 -7.70 17.25 -21.70
N SER A 180 -8.73 17.28 -20.87
CA SER A 180 -8.56 17.28 -19.41
C SER A 180 -8.81 15.87 -18.88
N ASN A 181 -7.81 15.29 -18.24
CA ASN A 181 -7.86 13.95 -17.68
C ASN A 181 -7.71 13.99 -16.16
N THR A 182 -8.20 12.98 -15.48
CA THR A 182 -8.06 12.84 -14.01
C THR A 182 -7.44 11.50 -13.67
N LEU A 183 -6.36 11.51 -12.92
CA LEU A 183 -5.79 10.32 -12.28
C LEU A 183 -6.20 10.32 -10.81
N SER A 184 -6.79 9.22 -10.32
CA SER A 184 -7.22 9.09 -8.93
C SER A 184 -6.77 7.77 -8.34
N THR A 185 -6.26 7.81 -7.12
CA THR A 185 -5.90 6.65 -6.30
C THR A 185 -7.02 6.35 -5.30
N PRO A 186 -7.43 5.09 -5.13
CA PRO A 186 -8.36 4.74 -4.06
C PRO A 186 -7.66 4.72 -2.70
N ARG A 187 -8.42 4.48 -1.64
CA ARG A 187 -7.84 4.04 -0.36
C ARG A 187 -7.08 2.74 -0.62
N GLY A 188 -5.91 2.60 -0.06
CA GLY A 188 -5.03 1.44 -0.33
C GLY A 188 -4.35 1.48 -1.70
N GLY A 189 -4.38 2.63 -2.39
CA GLY A 189 -3.70 2.80 -3.67
C GLY A 189 -2.69 3.95 -3.65
N ARG A 190 -1.67 3.85 -4.48
CA ARG A 190 -0.71 4.93 -4.74
C ARG A 190 -0.33 4.89 -6.21
N TYR A 191 0.15 6.01 -6.76
CA TYR A 191 0.54 6.01 -8.19
C TYR A 191 1.51 7.15 -8.50
N GLN A 192 2.32 6.95 -9.53
CA GLN A 192 3.22 7.97 -10.09
C GLN A 192 2.75 8.37 -11.49
N LEU A 193 2.87 9.66 -11.80
CA LEU A 193 2.48 10.23 -13.08
C LEU A 193 3.61 11.15 -13.58
N THR A 194 3.97 11.01 -14.84
CA THR A 194 4.82 11.98 -15.54
C THR A 194 3.95 12.75 -16.51
N LEU A 195 3.83 14.06 -16.30
CA LEU A 195 3.06 14.97 -17.16
C LEU A 195 3.81 15.25 -18.46
N ALA A 196 3.12 15.80 -19.43
CA ALA A 196 3.66 16.04 -20.79
C ALA A 196 4.84 17.04 -20.82
N ASP A 197 5.02 17.86 -19.79
CA ASP A 197 6.15 18.78 -19.64
C ASP A 197 7.37 18.15 -18.91
N GLY A 198 7.25 16.88 -18.51
CA GLY A 198 8.27 16.17 -17.74
C GLY A 198 8.15 16.31 -16.22
N THR A 199 7.17 17.07 -15.73
CA THR A 199 6.87 17.16 -14.29
C THR A 199 6.50 15.80 -13.74
N GLN A 200 7.13 15.40 -12.64
CA GLN A 200 6.82 14.14 -11.95
C GLN A 200 5.91 14.39 -10.76
N VAL A 201 4.93 13.53 -10.59
CA VAL A 201 3.87 13.64 -9.59
C VAL A 201 3.67 12.29 -8.92
N TRP A 202 3.63 12.27 -7.59
CA TRP A 202 3.28 11.07 -6.80
C TRP A 202 1.98 11.34 -6.06
N LEU A 203 1.05 10.42 -6.18
CA LEU A 203 -0.24 10.46 -5.48
C LEU A 203 -0.23 9.44 -4.34
N ASN A 204 -0.48 9.90 -3.13
CA ASN A 204 -0.70 9.05 -1.96
C ASN A 204 -2.11 8.42 -2.01
N ALA A 205 -2.47 7.57 -1.05
CA ALA A 205 -3.78 6.92 -0.99
C ALA A 205 -4.93 7.95 -0.93
N GLN A 206 -6.02 7.69 -1.64
CA GLN A 206 -7.23 8.55 -1.64
C GLN A 206 -6.91 9.97 -2.14
N SER A 207 -6.19 10.08 -3.26
CA SER A 207 -5.77 11.35 -3.85
C SER A 207 -6.18 11.43 -5.32
N SER A 208 -6.21 12.63 -5.86
CA SER A 208 -6.47 12.83 -7.29
C SER A 208 -5.71 14.04 -7.85
N ILE A 209 -5.44 13.98 -9.15
CA ILE A 209 -4.95 15.11 -9.93
C ILE A 209 -5.71 15.19 -11.24
N THR A 210 -6.22 16.38 -11.56
CA THR A 210 -6.83 16.72 -12.85
C THR A 210 -5.88 17.65 -13.59
N TYR A 211 -5.56 17.32 -14.83
CA TYR A 211 -4.52 17.97 -15.61
C TYR A 211 -4.83 17.93 -17.10
N PRO A 212 -4.35 18.90 -17.88
CA PRO A 212 -4.48 18.85 -19.34
C PRO A 212 -3.50 17.83 -19.92
N SER A 213 -3.89 17.14 -20.97
CA SER A 213 -3.05 16.16 -21.67
C SER A 213 -1.76 16.77 -22.24
N ALA A 214 -1.74 18.10 -22.47
CA ALA A 214 -0.55 18.91 -22.79
C ALA A 214 -0.78 20.33 -22.28
N PHE A 215 0.28 21.02 -21.89
CA PHE A 215 0.18 22.40 -21.43
C PHE A 215 0.29 23.36 -22.61
N GLN A 216 -0.66 24.30 -22.70
CA GLN A 216 -0.71 25.37 -23.71
C GLN A 216 -1.06 26.70 -23.03
N GLY A 217 -0.63 27.81 -23.64
CA GLY A 217 -0.92 29.16 -23.11
C GLY A 217 0.19 29.69 -22.20
N SER A 218 -0.17 30.45 -21.18
CA SER A 218 0.77 31.21 -20.35
C SER A 218 1.10 30.54 -19.00
N SER A 219 0.41 29.43 -18.67
CA SER A 219 0.66 28.69 -17.41
C SER A 219 0.34 27.22 -17.56
N ARG A 220 0.96 26.39 -16.72
CA ARG A 220 0.72 24.96 -16.56
C ARG A 220 -0.16 24.78 -15.33
N GLU A 221 -1.41 24.39 -15.51
CA GLU A 221 -2.38 24.35 -14.41
C GLU A 221 -2.90 22.93 -14.16
N VAL A 222 -2.91 22.53 -12.87
CA VAL A 222 -3.48 21.28 -12.40
C VAL A 222 -4.34 21.52 -11.16
N THR A 223 -5.29 20.62 -10.90
CA THR A 223 -6.14 20.64 -9.70
C THR A 223 -5.96 19.34 -8.94
N ILE A 224 -5.87 19.40 -7.60
CA ILE A 224 -5.62 18.22 -6.77
C ILE A 224 -6.60 18.09 -5.61
N THR A 225 -6.73 16.84 -5.14
CA THR A 225 -7.29 16.50 -3.81
C THR A 225 -6.40 15.46 -3.14
N GLY A 226 -6.47 15.35 -1.81
CA GLY A 226 -5.68 14.38 -1.05
C GLY A 226 -4.25 14.84 -0.82
N GLU A 227 -3.27 13.95 -0.97
CA GLU A 227 -1.85 14.26 -0.78
C GLU A 227 -1.06 13.92 -2.04
N VAL A 228 -0.33 14.94 -2.52
CA VAL A 228 0.40 14.87 -3.80
C VAL A 228 1.75 15.54 -3.65
N TYR A 229 2.80 14.84 -4.08
CA TYR A 229 4.15 15.36 -4.14
C TYR A 229 4.52 15.67 -5.58
N PHE A 230 5.23 16.78 -5.80
CA PHE A 230 5.60 17.29 -7.12
C PHE A 230 7.11 17.50 -7.24
N GLU A 231 7.66 17.08 -8.37
CA GLU A 231 8.96 17.52 -8.88
C GLU A 231 8.71 18.24 -10.22
N VAL A 232 8.53 19.54 -10.14
CA VAL A 232 8.10 20.35 -11.29
C VAL A 232 9.29 20.65 -12.21
N ALA A 233 9.13 20.31 -13.48
CA ALA A 233 10.09 20.65 -14.53
C ALA A 233 10.25 22.18 -14.63
N HIS A 234 11.48 22.69 -14.61
CA HIS A 234 11.75 24.13 -14.59
C HIS A 234 11.33 24.79 -15.91
N ASN A 235 10.48 25.81 -15.80
CA ASN A 235 10.09 26.66 -16.93
C ASN A 235 9.61 28.02 -16.42
N ALA A 236 10.50 29.01 -16.48
CA ALA A 236 10.20 30.39 -16.02
C ALA A 236 9.21 31.12 -16.93
N ALA A 237 9.14 30.72 -18.22
CA ALA A 237 8.23 31.35 -19.18
C ALA A 237 6.76 30.86 -19.04
N MET A 238 6.55 29.69 -18.37
CA MET A 238 5.21 29.12 -18.19
C MET A 238 5.11 28.57 -16.76
N PRO A 239 4.74 29.42 -15.76
CA PRO A 239 4.62 29.00 -14.36
C PRO A 239 3.69 27.81 -14.19
N PHE A 240 4.01 26.94 -13.22
CA PHE A 240 3.19 25.79 -12.86
C PHE A 240 2.28 26.16 -11.68
N ARG A 241 1.00 25.90 -11.83
CA ARG A 241 -0.05 26.27 -10.87
C ARG A 241 -0.78 25.03 -10.39
N VAL A 242 -0.79 24.83 -9.06
CA VAL A 242 -1.57 23.77 -8.42
C VAL A 242 -2.73 24.41 -7.67
N LYS A 243 -3.94 24.04 -8.06
CA LYS A 243 -5.17 24.45 -7.38
C LYS A 243 -5.68 23.37 -6.44
N SER A 244 -6.14 23.76 -5.29
CA SER A 244 -6.95 22.94 -4.40
C SER A 244 -8.04 23.81 -3.78
N GLU A 245 -8.90 23.22 -2.94
CA GLU A 245 -10.13 23.87 -2.46
C GLU A 245 -9.92 25.33 -1.95
N ASN A 246 -8.84 25.56 -1.19
CA ASN A 246 -8.63 26.83 -0.47
C ASN A 246 -7.32 27.53 -0.84
N GLN A 247 -6.57 27.02 -1.82
CA GLN A 247 -5.26 27.61 -2.12
C GLN A 247 -4.88 27.48 -3.59
N LEU A 248 -4.07 28.44 -4.02
CA LEU A 248 -3.35 28.41 -5.29
C LEU A 248 -1.85 28.43 -4.99
N ILE A 249 -1.14 27.46 -5.53
CA ILE A 249 0.32 27.30 -5.42
C ILE A 249 0.90 27.62 -6.78
N GLU A 250 1.87 28.56 -6.85
CA GLU A 250 2.54 28.95 -8.09
C GLU A 250 4.04 28.76 -7.97
N VAL A 251 4.63 28.03 -8.93
CA VAL A 251 6.05 27.72 -8.93
C VAL A 251 6.64 27.78 -10.34
N LEU A 252 7.95 27.86 -10.46
CA LEU A 252 8.68 27.86 -11.76
C LEU A 252 9.42 26.54 -12.02
N GLY A 253 9.83 25.84 -10.93
CA GLY A 253 10.57 24.57 -10.96
C GLY A 253 10.99 24.25 -9.54
N THR A 254 10.28 23.37 -8.87
CA THR A 254 10.21 23.30 -7.41
C THR A 254 9.85 21.88 -6.98
N HIS A 255 10.41 21.41 -5.89
CA HIS A 255 10.02 20.15 -5.24
C HIS A 255 9.21 20.48 -3.99
N PHE A 256 7.97 19.95 -3.89
CA PHE A 256 7.07 20.28 -2.78
C PHE A 256 5.98 19.20 -2.60
N ASN A 257 5.46 19.16 -1.39
CA ASN A 257 4.36 18.29 -0.98
C ASN A 257 3.12 19.14 -0.66
N VAL A 258 1.96 18.68 -1.09
CA VAL A 258 0.67 19.30 -0.78
C VAL A 258 -0.25 18.25 -0.17
N ASN A 259 -0.74 18.52 1.05
CA ASN A 259 -1.67 17.65 1.76
C ASN A 259 -2.98 18.41 2.02
N THR A 260 -4.06 17.92 1.42
CA THR A 260 -5.40 18.53 1.46
C THR A 260 -6.45 17.56 2.04
N TYR A 261 -6.05 16.51 2.75
CA TYR A 261 -7.03 15.59 3.35
C TYR A 261 -7.99 16.30 4.31
N ASN A 262 -7.50 17.31 4.99
CA ASN A 262 -8.28 18.11 5.92
C ASN A 262 -8.52 19.55 5.40
N ALA A 263 -8.65 19.70 4.07
CA ALA A 263 -8.73 21.02 3.43
C ALA A 263 -9.90 21.90 3.96
N LYS A 264 -10.98 21.28 4.44
CA LYS A 264 -12.08 22.01 5.11
C LYS A 264 -11.62 22.74 6.38
N SER A 265 -10.65 22.19 7.10
CA SER A 265 -10.03 22.83 8.27
C SER A 265 -8.69 23.47 7.93
N SER A 266 -7.80 22.74 7.24
CA SER A 266 -6.51 23.27 6.81
C SER A 266 -5.86 22.40 5.73
N ALA A 267 -5.30 23.06 4.70
CA ALA A 267 -4.39 22.45 3.73
C ALA A 267 -2.95 22.78 4.12
N LYS A 268 -2.01 21.87 3.85
CA LYS A 268 -0.58 22.03 4.16
C LYS A 268 0.24 21.95 2.88
N THR A 269 1.11 22.93 2.63
CA THR A 269 2.03 22.96 1.50
C THR A 269 3.45 23.09 2.02
N THR A 270 4.29 22.10 1.80
CA THR A 270 5.68 22.05 2.30
C THR A 270 6.66 22.16 1.14
N LEU A 271 7.58 23.09 1.24
CA LEU A 271 8.61 23.33 0.23
C LEU A 271 9.90 22.58 0.58
N LEU A 272 10.38 21.77 -0.38
CA LEU A 272 11.67 21.05 -0.26
C LEU A 272 12.80 21.81 -0.97
N SER A 273 12.57 22.23 -2.21
CA SER A 273 13.59 23.00 -2.96
C SER A 273 12.91 23.97 -3.93
N GLY A 274 13.53 25.10 -4.19
CA GLY A 274 13.01 26.16 -5.05
C GLY A 274 12.30 27.26 -4.28
N SER A 275 11.14 27.72 -4.77
CA SER A 275 10.33 28.77 -4.15
C SER A 275 8.86 28.55 -4.50
N ILE A 276 7.96 28.79 -3.56
CA ILE A 276 6.51 28.73 -3.74
C ILE A 276 5.89 30.09 -3.45
N ALA A 277 5.06 30.61 -4.36
CA ALA A 277 4.08 31.62 -4.05
C ALA A 277 2.75 30.93 -3.68
N LEU A 278 2.36 31.01 -2.44
CA LEU A 278 1.14 30.40 -1.89
C LEU A 278 0.10 31.49 -1.65
N THR A 279 -1.07 31.31 -2.24
CA THR A 279 -2.16 32.30 -2.22
C THR A 279 -3.47 31.65 -1.77
N ASN A 280 -4.20 32.32 -0.89
CA ASN A 280 -5.61 32.02 -0.62
C ASN A 280 -6.48 33.24 -1.01
N SER A 281 -7.74 33.27 -0.61
CA SER A 281 -8.66 34.38 -0.94
C SER A 281 -8.25 35.74 -0.36
N HIS A 282 -7.37 35.77 0.64
CA HIS A 282 -7.07 36.99 1.41
C HIS A 282 -5.59 37.37 1.41
N GLN A 283 -4.68 36.41 1.24
CA GLN A 283 -3.26 36.59 1.47
C GLN A 283 -2.41 35.87 0.42
N ARG A 284 -1.21 36.40 0.21
CA ARG A 284 -0.15 35.76 -0.57
C ARG A 284 1.14 35.78 0.24
N ILE A 285 1.78 34.61 0.32
CA ILE A 285 3.07 34.45 1.02
C ILE A 285 4.06 33.70 0.10
N ILE A 286 5.35 33.88 0.39
CA ILE A 286 6.43 33.15 -0.30
C ILE A 286 7.04 32.17 0.70
N LEU A 287 7.06 30.89 0.36
CA LEU A 287 7.71 29.87 1.16
C LEU A 287 9.15 29.65 0.70
N LYS A 288 10.02 29.36 1.66
CA LYS A 288 11.42 28.96 1.50
C LYS A 288 11.57 27.46 1.81
N PRO A 289 12.64 26.81 1.32
CA PRO A 289 12.90 25.40 1.65
C PRO A 289 12.90 25.15 3.17
N GLY A 290 12.20 24.09 3.59
CA GLY A 290 11.99 23.75 4.99
C GLY A 290 10.75 24.42 5.62
N GLU A 291 10.07 25.29 4.89
CA GLU A 291 8.84 25.92 5.38
C GLU A 291 7.58 25.19 4.91
N GLN A 292 6.59 25.14 5.80
CA GLN A 292 5.25 24.63 5.54
C GLN A 292 4.23 25.75 5.70
N GLY A 293 3.52 26.07 4.63
CA GLY A 293 2.34 26.93 4.65
C GLY A 293 1.12 26.14 5.08
N ILE A 294 0.39 26.64 6.06
CA ILE A 294 -0.87 26.07 6.56
C ILE A 294 -1.98 27.04 6.17
N VAL A 295 -2.91 26.58 5.32
CA VAL A 295 -3.97 27.40 4.76
C VAL A 295 -5.32 26.90 5.27
N ALA A 296 -5.98 27.70 6.06
CA ALA A 296 -7.37 27.52 6.49
C ALA A 296 -8.28 28.49 5.73
N ALA A 297 -9.60 28.38 5.93
CA ALA A 297 -10.58 29.17 5.18
C ALA A 297 -10.30 30.69 5.23
N HIS A 298 -9.87 31.21 6.38
CA HIS A 298 -9.69 32.66 6.61
C HIS A 298 -8.29 33.06 7.11
N SER A 299 -7.39 32.08 7.21
CA SER A 299 -6.05 32.35 7.75
C SER A 299 -4.99 31.59 6.99
N MET A 300 -3.77 32.10 7.07
CA MET A 300 -2.59 31.46 6.52
C MET A 300 -1.44 31.67 7.49
N SER A 301 -0.70 30.62 7.78
CA SER A 301 0.47 30.69 8.68
C SER A 301 1.61 29.86 8.07
N VAL A 302 2.81 30.12 8.53
CA VAL A 302 4.04 29.42 8.11
C VAL A 302 4.72 28.87 9.35
N LYS A 303 5.20 27.63 9.25
CA LYS A 303 6.06 27.02 10.27
C LYS A 303 7.25 26.30 9.61
N ASN A 304 8.33 26.17 10.34
CA ASN A 304 9.44 25.32 9.92
C ASN A 304 9.12 23.86 10.22
N VAL A 305 9.46 22.98 9.30
CA VAL A 305 9.28 21.53 9.42
C VAL A 305 10.51 20.83 8.87
N ASP A 306 10.70 19.56 9.26
CA ASP A 306 11.65 18.69 8.55
C ASP A 306 11.00 18.18 7.26
N PRO A 307 11.51 18.55 6.09
CA PRO A 307 10.94 18.06 4.84
C PRO A 307 11.02 16.53 4.69
N ALA A 308 12.03 15.88 5.29
CA ALA A 308 12.20 14.42 5.22
C ALA A 308 11.02 13.71 5.91
N GLU A 309 10.54 14.23 7.04
CA GLU A 309 9.35 13.72 7.72
C GLU A 309 8.11 13.83 6.80
N VAL A 310 7.94 14.98 6.15
CA VAL A 310 6.76 15.26 5.31
C VAL A 310 6.68 14.34 4.09
N ILE A 311 7.84 13.98 3.50
CA ILE A 311 7.86 13.11 2.32
C ILE A 311 8.15 11.64 2.64
N ALA A 312 8.21 11.26 3.91
CA ALA A 312 8.48 9.87 4.32
C ALA A 312 7.50 8.88 3.65
N TRP A 313 6.25 9.33 3.42
CA TRP A 313 5.26 8.50 2.73
C TRP A 313 5.70 8.07 1.31
N LYS A 314 6.36 8.96 0.59
CA LYS A 314 6.90 8.69 -0.75
C LYS A 314 8.11 7.74 -0.65
N GLU A 315 8.88 7.83 0.42
CA GLU A 315 10.07 7.01 0.70
C GLU A 315 9.72 5.65 1.36
N GLY A 316 8.45 5.35 1.55
CA GLY A 316 7.99 4.05 2.05
C GLY A 316 7.82 3.95 3.56
N TYR A 317 7.68 5.09 4.24
CA TYR A 317 7.52 5.14 5.69
C TYR A 317 6.32 5.99 6.08
N PHE A 318 5.72 5.66 7.21
CA PHE A 318 5.01 6.63 8.05
C PHE A 318 6.04 7.23 8.97
N ASP A 319 6.08 8.54 9.10
CA ASP A 319 6.98 9.22 10.02
C ASP A 319 6.17 10.24 10.82
N PHE A 320 6.14 10.05 12.11
CA PHE A 320 5.29 10.81 13.01
C PHE A 320 6.15 11.47 14.10
N THR A 321 6.02 12.76 14.27
CA THR A 321 6.64 13.51 15.36
C THR A 321 5.55 14.24 16.12
N ASP A 322 5.30 13.81 17.36
CA ASP A 322 4.29 14.39 18.26
C ASP A 322 2.90 14.48 17.59
N ALA A 323 2.60 13.49 16.74
CA ALA A 323 1.35 13.46 15.98
C ALA A 323 0.19 12.97 16.87
N ASP A 324 -0.95 13.64 16.80
CA ASP A 324 -2.15 13.19 17.53
C ASP A 324 -2.61 11.81 17.01
N ILE A 325 -3.06 10.97 17.91
CA ILE A 325 -3.42 9.58 17.62
C ILE A 325 -4.51 9.48 16.55
N GLY A 326 -5.45 10.42 16.52
CA GLY A 326 -6.50 10.44 15.48
C GLY A 326 -5.89 10.59 14.08
N SER A 327 -4.97 11.55 13.91
CA SER A 327 -4.27 11.75 12.63
C SER A 327 -3.46 10.51 12.21
N VAL A 328 -2.79 9.86 13.17
CA VAL A 328 -2.05 8.62 12.93
C VAL A 328 -2.99 7.52 12.41
N ILE A 329 -4.10 7.29 13.11
CA ILE A 329 -5.09 6.25 12.77
C ILE A 329 -5.73 6.56 11.41
N ASP A 330 -6.07 7.82 11.13
CA ASP A 330 -6.66 8.22 9.85
C ASP A 330 -5.69 7.98 8.68
N GLU A 331 -4.41 8.26 8.84
CA GLU A 331 -3.40 7.98 7.81
C GLU A 331 -3.25 6.47 7.58
N LEU A 332 -3.15 5.69 8.64
CA LEU A 332 -3.12 4.23 8.57
C LEU A 332 -4.38 3.68 7.89
N GLY A 333 -5.56 4.22 8.24
CA GLY A 333 -6.84 3.85 7.63
C GLY A 333 -6.85 4.05 6.12
N ARG A 334 -6.32 5.19 5.64
CA ARG A 334 -6.21 5.47 4.20
C ARG A 334 -5.28 4.46 3.50
N TRP A 335 -4.11 4.21 4.10
CA TRP A 335 -3.08 3.34 3.50
C TRP A 335 -3.51 1.87 3.44
N TYR A 336 -4.12 1.35 4.51
CA TYR A 336 -4.54 -0.05 4.58
C TYR A 336 -5.97 -0.28 4.08
N ASN A 337 -6.67 0.76 3.64
CA ASN A 337 -8.08 0.71 3.24
C ASN A 337 -8.95 0.12 4.35
N VAL A 338 -8.82 0.67 5.57
CA VAL A 338 -9.56 0.26 6.77
C VAL A 338 -10.47 1.41 7.20
N ASP A 339 -11.76 1.13 7.35
CA ASP A 339 -12.73 2.13 7.81
C ASP A 339 -12.53 2.39 9.31
N ILE A 340 -12.40 3.65 9.69
CA ILE A 340 -12.19 4.04 11.09
C ILE A 340 -13.52 4.47 11.68
N HIS A 341 -13.83 3.94 12.86
CA HIS A 341 -15.02 4.31 13.63
C HIS A 341 -14.61 4.67 15.06
N TYR A 342 -14.76 5.95 15.39
CA TYR A 342 -14.42 6.47 16.70
C TYR A 342 -15.64 6.40 17.64
N ASN A 343 -15.44 5.76 18.79
CA ASN A 343 -16.39 5.74 19.92
C ASN A 343 -15.78 6.51 21.08
N GLY A 344 -16.29 7.68 21.37
CA GLY A 344 -15.79 8.54 22.45
C GLY A 344 -15.20 9.84 21.98
N THR A 345 -14.52 10.53 22.86
CA THR A 345 -13.91 11.85 22.61
C THR A 345 -12.46 11.72 22.14
N ALA A 346 -11.96 12.78 21.51
CA ALA A 346 -10.55 12.82 21.10
C ALA A 346 -9.63 12.69 22.33
N THR A 347 -8.52 11.99 22.16
CA THR A 347 -7.47 11.85 23.19
C THR A 347 -6.36 12.89 22.95
N ASN A 348 -5.67 13.26 24.01
CA ASN A 348 -4.48 14.13 23.94
C ASN A 348 -3.18 13.33 23.80
N GLU A 349 -3.25 12.00 23.72
CA GLU A 349 -2.05 11.18 23.51
C GLU A 349 -1.47 11.42 22.11
N THR A 350 -0.16 11.53 22.02
CA THR A 350 0.56 11.70 20.78
C THR A 350 1.49 10.53 20.50
N PHE A 351 1.89 10.38 19.25
CA PHE A 351 2.81 9.33 18.80
C PHE A 351 4.02 9.97 18.12
N THR A 352 5.20 9.48 18.48
CA THR A 352 6.45 9.74 17.77
C THR A 352 7.06 8.42 17.39
N GLY A 353 7.35 8.23 16.10
CA GLY A 353 7.95 7.00 15.61
C GLY A 353 7.86 6.86 14.11
N ARG A 354 8.70 5.97 13.57
CA ARG A 354 8.77 5.69 12.14
C ARG A 354 8.37 4.23 11.90
N ILE A 355 7.42 4.03 10.98
CA ILE A 355 6.82 2.71 10.68
C ILE A 355 6.99 2.44 9.18
N PRO A 356 7.61 1.32 8.77
CA PRO A 356 7.65 0.94 7.35
C PRO A 356 6.23 0.73 6.79
N ARG A 357 5.93 1.34 5.68
CA ARG A 357 4.63 1.19 4.98
C ARG A 357 4.41 -0.23 4.43
N SER A 358 5.48 -1.03 4.32
CA SER A 358 5.43 -2.43 3.92
C SER A 358 4.93 -3.38 5.02
N TRP A 359 4.84 -2.94 6.28
CA TRP A 359 4.37 -3.79 7.37
C TRP A 359 2.94 -4.28 7.12
N PRO A 360 2.63 -5.56 7.43
CA PRO A 360 1.24 -6.02 7.42
C PRO A 360 0.44 -5.29 8.50
N PHE A 361 -0.84 -5.06 8.26
CA PHE A 361 -1.70 -4.28 9.17
C PHE A 361 -1.76 -4.85 10.59
N GLU A 362 -1.68 -6.18 10.73
CA GLU A 362 -1.68 -6.84 12.03
C GLU A 362 -0.52 -6.36 12.93
N LYS A 363 0.65 -6.14 12.34
CA LYS A 363 1.81 -5.60 13.08
C LYS A 363 1.53 -4.15 13.54
N VAL A 364 0.92 -3.36 12.68
CA VAL A 364 0.50 -1.98 12.99
C VAL A 364 -0.61 -1.98 14.05
N LEU A 365 -1.59 -2.87 13.93
CA LEU A 365 -2.68 -3.02 14.91
C LEU A 365 -2.14 -3.36 16.31
N ASN A 366 -1.13 -4.22 16.38
CA ASN A 366 -0.49 -4.56 17.65
C ASN A 366 0.22 -3.34 18.26
N LEU A 367 0.83 -2.50 17.43
CA LEU A 367 1.39 -1.22 17.89
C LEU A 367 0.28 -0.31 18.43
N LEU A 368 -0.84 -0.17 17.72
CA LEU A 368 -1.97 0.66 18.18
C LEU A 368 -2.54 0.19 19.54
N LYS A 369 -2.50 -1.11 19.82
CA LYS A 369 -2.94 -1.68 21.11
C LYS A 369 -2.03 -1.29 22.29
N THR A 370 -0.83 -0.79 22.05
CA THR A 370 0.08 -0.36 23.12
C THR A 370 -0.28 1.01 23.69
N PHE A 371 -1.11 1.80 23.00
CA PHE A 371 -1.53 3.11 23.49
C PHE A 371 -2.46 2.96 24.70
N LYS A 372 -2.26 3.82 25.68
CA LYS A 372 -3.00 3.75 26.96
C LYS A 372 -4.37 4.40 26.88
N SER A 373 -4.51 5.45 26.06
CA SER A 373 -5.72 6.26 25.96
C SER A 373 -6.80 5.65 25.04
N ILE A 374 -6.45 4.61 24.25
CA ILE A 374 -7.38 4.01 23.31
C ILE A 374 -7.43 2.49 23.45
N GLN A 375 -8.54 1.89 22.98
CA GLN A 375 -8.68 0.47 22.68
C GLN A 375 -9.07 0.32 21.23
N VAL A 376 -8.51 -0.70 20.60
CA VAL A 376 -8.79 -0.94 19.18
C VAL A 376 -9.21 -2.38 18.88
N UNK A 377 -10.22 -2.49 18.02
CA UNK A 377 -10.72 -3.69 17.61
C UNK A 377 -11.03 -3.70 16.19
N MET A 378 -10.90 -4.92 15.70
CA MET A 378 -11.27 -5.07 14.28
C MET A 378 -12.63 -5.77 14.13
N GLN A 379 -13.49 -5.25 13.28
CA GLN A 379 -14.75 -5.87 12.85
C GLN A 379 -14.76 -5.92 11.30
N GLY A 380 -14.31 -7.02 10.73
CA GLY A 380 -14.07 -7.11 9.29
C GLY A 380 -12.98 -6.13 8.87
N ARG A 381 -13.30 -5.20 7.97
CA ARG A 381 -12.38 -4.12 7.55
C ARG A 381 -12.61 -2.80 8.32
N ARG A 382 -13.35 -2.82 9.41
CA ARG A 382 -13.59 -1.63 10.23
C ARG A 382 -12.76 -1.71 11.52
N LEU A 383 -12.00 -0.67 11.79
CA LEU A 383 -11.27 -0.47 13.04
C LEU A 383 -12.14 0.37 13.97
N ILE A 384 -12.56 -0.23 15.07
CA ILE A 384 -13.26 0.48 16.13
C ILE A 384 -12.22 1.03 17.09
N VAL A 385 -12.26 2.32 17.33
CA VAL A 385 -11.34 3.04 18.24
C VAL A 385 -12.16 3.59 19.39
N GLU A 386 -11.94 3.09 20.58
CA GLU A 386 -12.62 3.52 21.82
C GLU A 386 -11.63 4.28 22.68
N THR A 387 -11.98 5.49 23.10
CA THR A 387 -11.20 6.23 24.09
C THR A 387 -11.52 5.73 25.50
N LYS A 388 -10.49 5.59 26.31
CA LYS A 388 -10.58 5.13 27.71
C LYS A 388 -10.85 6.29 28.65
#